data_e377276566e23076064f5d43749457bf
#
_entry.id   e377276566e23076064f5d43749457bf
#
_cell.length_a   1.000
_cell.length_b   1.000
_cell.length_c   1.000
_cell.angle_alpha   90.00
_cell.angle_beta   90.00
_cell.angle_gamma   90.00
#
_symmetry.space_group_name_H-M   'P 1'
#
loop_
_entity.id
_entity.type
_entity.pdbx_description
1 polymer ?
#
loop_
_entity_poly.entity_id
_entity_poly.type
_entity_poly.pdbx_seq_one_letter_code
_entity_poly.pdbx_strand_id
1 'polypeptide(L)'
;MEVLLYSAKGSNSSERVEWVLNFKGIHFDRIEVGSSELVTTYLDINPFGYVPSLSVDGSVFSESMAIIEYLEERFPKPTLFGKNLDEKTHIRRVCEYVNTSIHSPQNRTVLKFMRPELDEMSQRELRGDWIMRCLEKLSTSICRESGLAVGNSFSVADIFVASIYKKALQHGCVKSDFYDKHLMYVRANESALVSEPQA
;
A
#
# COMPACT_ATOMS: atom_id res chain seq x y z
N MET A 1 9.73 1.77 23.39
CA MET A 1 9.85 1.41 21.97
C MET A 1 9.53 2.68 21.18
N GLU A 2 10.51 3.16 20.48
CA GLU A 2 10.38 4.28 19.57
C GLU A 2 10.08 3.76 18.15
N VAL A 3 9.03 4.27 17.51
CA VAL A 3 8.68 3.88 16.14
C VAL A 3 8.52 5.14 15.30
N LEU A 4 9.32 5.27 14.24
CA LEU A 4 9.26 6.41 13.32
C LEU A 4 8.91 5.91 11.92
N LEU A 5 7.84 6.43 11.33
CA LEU A 5 7.44 6.16 9.95
C LEU A 5 7.85 7.33 9.05
N TYR A 6 8.87 7.12 8.22
CA TYR A 6 9.23 8.05 7.16
C TYR A 6 8.27 7.86 5.98
N SER A 7 7.56 8.93 5.64
CA SER A 7 6.46 8.91 4.67
C SER A 7 6.52 10.15 3.78
N ALA A 8 5.77 10.16 2.70
CA ALA A 8 5.55 11.35 1.88
C ALA A 8 4.08 11.49 1.53
N LYS A 9 3.61 12.73 1.41
CA LYS A 9 2.22 13.03 1.06
C LYS A 9 1.81 12.34 -0.23
N GLY A 10 0.72 11.58 -0.15
CA GLY A 10 0.17 10.83 -1.29
C GLY A 10 0.98 9.58 -1.68
N SER A 11 1.91 9.13 -0.83
CA SER A 11 2.61 7.87 -1.04
C SER A 11 1.71 6.69 -0.72
N ASN A 12 1.34 5.93 -1.75
CA ASN A 12 0.52 4.72 -1.60
C ASN A 12 1.22 3.62 -0.80
N SER A 13 2.54 3.49 -0.94
CA SER A 13 3.33 2.49 -0.18
C SER A 13 3.38 2.83 1.30
N SER A 14 3.54 4.12 1.65
CA SER A 14 3.54 4.58 3.04
C SER A 14 2.16 4.43 3.68
N GLU A 15 1.09 4.73 2.94
CA GLU A 15 -0.29 4.55 3.39
C GLU A 15 -0.56 3.10 3.86
N ARG A 16 -0.02 2.11 3.16
CA ARG A 16 -0.17 0.70 3.53
C ARG A 16 0.47 0.38 4.89
N VAL A 17 1.67 0.88 5.13
CA VAL A 17 2.38 0.68 6.40
C VAL A 17 1.68 1.42 7.53
N GLU A 18 1.26 2.65 7.28
CA GLU A 18 0.51 3.46 8.24
C GLU A 18 -0.80 2.77 8.65
N TRP A 19 -1.54 2.20 7.68
CA TRP A 19 -2.75 1.44 7.96
C TRP A 19 -2.49 0.23 8.85
N VAL A 20 -1.42 -0.52 8.58
CA VAL A 20 -1.03 -1.68 9.40
C VAL A 20 -0.65 -1.26 10.82
N LEU A 21 0.14 -0.19 10.97
CA LEU A 21 0.52 0.34 12.29
C LEU A 21 -0.73 0.72 13.11
N ASN A 22 -1.64 1.48 12.49
CA ASN A 22 -2.90 1.87 13.11
C ASN A 22 -3.76 0.66 13.48
N PHE A 23 -3.93 -0.31 12.56
CA PHE A 23 -4.74 -1.50 12.79
C PHE A 23 -4.21 -2.36 13.95
N LYS A 24 -2.89 -2.42 14.09
CA LYS A 24 -2.22 -3.14 15.20
C LYS A 24 -2.15 -2.32 16.48
N GLY A 25 -2.63 -1.07 16.48
CA GLY A 25 -2.57 -0.17 17.64
C GLY A 25 -1.13 0.20 18.05
N ILE A 26 -0.21 0.21 17.10
CA ILE A 26 1.18 0.57 17.34
C ILE A 26 1.31 2.09 17.26
N HIS A 27 1.73 2.71 18.37
CA HIS A 27 2.02 4.14 18.38
C HIS A 27 3.31 4.44 17.61
N PHE A 28 3.28 5.45 16.75
CA PHE A 28 4.43 5.88 15.94
C PHE A 28 4.39 7.38 15.68
N ASP A 29 5.56 7.95 15.42
CA ASP A 29 5.69 9.31 14.91
C ASP A 29 5.87 9.26 13.39
N ARG A 30 5.09 10.08 12.68
CA ARG A 30 5.18 10.19 11.22
C ARG A 30 6.11 11.34 10.84
N ILE A 31 7.17 11.01 10.10
CA ILE A 31 8.14 11.96 9.56
C ILE A 31 7.83 12.17 8.08
N GLU A 32 7.46 13.40 7.73
CA GLU A 32 7.20 13.74 6.32
C GLU A 32 8.53 13.99 5.59
N VAL A 33 8.74 13.29 4.48
CA VAL A 33 9.92 13.42 3.62
C VAL A 33 9.54 14.17 2.35
N GLY A 34 10.14 15.32 2.14
CA GLY A 34 9.92 16.15 0.95
C GLY A 34 10.61 15.57 -0.30
N SER A 35 10.14 15.97 -1.48
CA SER A 35 10.67 15.46 -2.77
C SER A 35 12.16 15.75 -2.96
N SER A 36 12.68 16.86 -2.44
CA SER A 36 14.11 17.20 -2.47
C SER A 36 14.92 16.36 -1.49
N GLU A 37 14.35 15.99 -0.36
CA GLU A 37 15.02 15.17 0.65
C GLU A 37 15.20 13.73 0.20
N LEU A 38 14.25 13.18 -0.59
CA LEU A 38 14.33 11.83 -1.15
C LEU A 38 15.63 11.57 -1.94
N VAL A 39 16.21 12.60 -2.53
CA VAL A 39 17.43 12.51 -3.35
C VAL A 39 18.65 13.15 -2.67
N THR A 40 18.54 13.51 -1.41
CA THR A 40 19.60 14.13 -0.60
C THR A 40 19.70 13.50 0.78
N THR A 41 19.26 14.19 1.83
CA THR A 41 19.44 13.81 3.24
C THR A 41 18.74 12.49 3.62
N TYR A 42 17.65 12.16 2.95
CA TYR A 42 16.94 10.90 3.22
C TYR A 42 17.72 9.66 2.75
N LEU A 43 18.69 9.82 1.84
CA LEU A 43 19.55 8.70 1.41
C LEU A 43 20.40 8.11 2.55
N ASP A 44 20.67 8.88 3.59
CA ASP A 44 21.34 8.40 4.80
C ASP A 44 20.46 7.43 5.61
N ILE A 45 19.13 7.52 5.45
CA ILE A 45 18.15 6.65 6.09
C ILE A 45 17.78 5.47 5.20
N ASN A 46 17.50 5.75 3.93
CA ASN A 46 17.19 4.74 2.92
C ASN A 46 17.95 5.03 1.62
N PRO A 47 19.00 4.28 1.31
CA PRO A 47 19.84 4.53 0.13
C PRO A 47 19.09 4.34 -1.20
N PHE A 48 17.90 3.71 -1.18
CA PHE A 48 17.06 3.59 -2.38
C PHE A 48 16.29 4.88 -2.72
N GLY A 49 16.21 5.85 -1.78
CA GLY A 49 15.52 7.12 -1.99
C GLY A 49 13.99 7.00 -2.13
N TYR A 50 13.39 5.95 -1.57
CA TYR A 50 11.94 5.72 -1.59
C TYR A 50 11.36 5.65 -0.19
N VAL A 51 10.15 6.17 -0.01
CA VAL A 51 9.33 5.95 1.17
C VAL A 51 8.34 4.80 0.91
N PRO A 52 7.93 4.05 1.97
CA PRO A 52 8.25 4.26 3.38
C PRO A 52 9.60 3.69 3.81
N SER A 53 10.10 4.24 4.92
CA SER A 53 10.98 3.50 5.80
C SER A 53 10.39 3.51 7.21
N LEU A 54 10.64 2.45 7.97
CA LEU A 54 10.24 2.32 9.37
C LEU A 54 11.49 2.18 10.23
N SER A 55 11.66 3.07 11.21
CA SER A 55 12.66 2.90 12.27
C SER A 55 11.99 2.35 13.51
N VAL A 56 12.57 1.28 14.09
CA VAL A 56 12.12 0.72 15.36
C VAL A 56 13.34 0.61 16.28
N ASP A 57 13.34 1.39 17.34
CA ASP A 57 14.46 1.47 18.29
C ASP A 57 15.82 1.68 17.57
N GLY A 58 15.84 2.51 16.52
CA GLY A 58 17.02 2.83 15.71
C GLY A 58 17.35 1.85 14.58
N SER A 59 16.68 0.70 14.49
CA SER A 59 16.82 -0.23 13.35
C SER A 59 15.90 0.22 12.21
N VAL A 60 16.44 0.47 11.01
CA VAL A 60 15.70 0.98 9.87
C VAL A 60 15.39 -0.14 8.87
N PHE A 61 14.13 -0.22 8.47
CA PHE A 61 13.62 -1.14 7.45
C PHE A 61 13.00 -0.35 6.30
N SER A 62 13.22 -0.79 5.07
CA SER A 62 12.58 -0.25 3.87
C SER A 62 11.75 -1.33 3.16
N GLU A 63 11.05 -0.96 2.09
CA GLU A 63 10.09 -1.78 1.36
C GLU A 63 8.82 -2.10 2.16
N SER A 64 7.68 -1.56 1.70
CA SER A 64 6.41 -1.63 2.46
C SER A 64 6.00 -3.06 2.83
N MET A 65 6.22 -4.05 1.95
CA MET A 65 5.86 -5.43 2.25
C MET A 65 6.79 -6.05 3.31
N ALA A 66 8.10 -5.80 3.23
CA ALA A 66 9.06 -6.28 4.22
C ALA A 66 8.78 -5.66 5.61
N ILE A 67 8.47 -4.36 5.64
CA ILE A 67 8.06 -3.67 6.87
C ILE A 67 6.80 -4.31 7.46
N ILE A 68 5.80 -4.58 6.64
CA ILE A 68 4.54 -5.16 7.10
C ILE A 68 4.74 -6.60 7.61
N GLU A 69 5.56 -7.40 6.96
CA GLU A 69 5.91 -8.75 7.47
C GLU A 69 6.67 -8.68 8.78
N TYR A 70 7.64 -7.77 8.92
CA TYR A 70 8.31 -7.52 10.19
C TYR A 70 7.32 -7.14 11.31
N LEU A 71 6.35 -6.25 11.02
CA LEU A 71 5.33 -5.86 11.97
C LEU A 71 4.40 -7.03 12.34
N GLU A 72 4.09 -7.91 11.40
CA GLU A 72 3.27 -9.10 11.66
C GLU A 72 3.98 -10.10 12.57
N GLU A 73 5.27 -10.34 12.35
CA GLU A 73 6.06 -11.26 13.19
C GLU A 73 6.31 -10.70 14.59
N ARG A 74 6.61 -9.40 14.67
CA ARG A 74 6.88 -8.74 15.96
C ARG A 74 5.61 -8.54 16.79
N PHE A 75 4.49 -8.26 16.13
CA PHE A 75 3.17 -8.00 16.72
C PHE A 75 2.12 -8.91 16.07
N PRO A 76 2.07 -10.19 16.41
CA PRO A 76 1.27 -11.19 15.69
C PRO A 76 -0.25 -11.04 15.89
N LYS A 77 -0.69 -10.16 16.79
CA LYS A 77 -2.12 -9.92 17.07
C LYS A 77 -2.44 -8.43 17.02
N PRO A 78 -3.54 -8.05 16.32
CA PRO A 78 -4.36 -8.91 15.44
C PRO A 78 -3.59 -9.33 14.19
N THR A 79 -3.80 -10.57 13.69
CA THR A 79 -3.13 -11.05 12.47
C THR A 79 -3.76 -10.46 11.22
N LEU A 80 -2.92 -10.12 10.24
CA LEU A 80 -3.30 -9.64 8.92
C LEU A 80 -2.95 -10.61 7.78
N PHE A 81 -2.29 -11.74 8.10
CA PHE A 81 -1.81 -12.71 7.09
C PHE A 81 -2.60 -14.03 7.05
N GLY A 82 -3.78 -14.08 7.67
CA GLY A 82 -4.60 -15.29 7.63
C GLY A 82 -4.17 -16.37 8.62
N LYS A 83 -4.88 -17.51 8.60
CA LYS A 83 -4.79 -18.53 9.65
C LYS A 83 -3.90 -19.73 9.30
N ASN A 84 -3.74 -20.01 8.02
CA ASN A 84 -3.00 -21.17 7.52
C ASN A 84 -2.06 -20.78 6.35
N LEU A 85 -1.25 -21.73 5.90
CA LEU A 85 -0.25 -21.51 4.86
C LEU A 85 -0.88 -21.06 3.52
N ASP A 86 -2.02 -21.65 3.16
CA ASP A 86 -2.68 -21.36 1.88
C ASP A 86 -3.22 -19.92 1.88
N GLU A 87 -3.92 -19.52 2.95
CA GLU A 87 -4.39 -18.14 3.10
C GLU A 87 -3.20 -17.15 3.06
N LYS A 88 -2.13 -17.43 3.82
CA LYS A 88 -0.90 -16.61 3.81
C LYS A 88 -0.32 -16.47 2.41
N THR A 89 -0.29 -17.58 1.67
CA THR A 89 0.24 -17.59 0.30
C THR A 89 -0.65 -16.78 -0.64
N HIS A 90 -1.97 -16.91 -0.55
CA HIS A 90 -2.89 -16.13 -1.36
C HIS A 90 -2.84 -14.63 -1.03
N ILE A 91 -2.74 -14.27 0.24
CA ILE A 91 -2.56 -12.88 0.68
C ILE A 91 -1.28 -12.29 0.08
N ARG A 92 -0.13 -12.98 0.23
CA ARG A 92 1.13 -12.53 -0.36
C ARG A 92 1.05 -12.40 -1.88
N ARG A 93 0.42 -13.36 -2.55
CA ARG A 93 0.22 -13.31 -4.01
C ARG A 93 -0.51 -12.04 -4.45
N VAL A 94 -1.58 -11.65 -3.76
CA VAL A 94 -2.32 -10.41 -4.06
C VAL A 94 -1.44 -9.19 -3.77
N CYS A 95 -0.77 -9.15 -2.63
CA CYS A 95 0.12 -8.04 -2.25
C CYS A 95 1.25 -7.88 -3.28
N GLU A 96 1.91 -8.98 -3.67
CA GLU A 96 2.99 -8.95 -4.65
C GLU A 96 2.49 -8.56 -6.04
N TYR A 97 1.32 -9.02 -6.47
CA TYR A 97 0.76 -8.55 -7.74
C TYR A 97 0.53 -7.03 -7.73
N VAL A 98 -0.06 -6.50 -6.65
CA VAL A 98 -0.25 -5.04 -6.51
C VAL A 98 1.11 -4.32 -6.46
N ASN A 99 2.08 -4.86 -5.77
CA ASN A 99 3.38 -4.22 -5.57
C ASN A 99 4.21 -4.19 -6.86
N THR A 100 4.40 -5.36 -7.47
CA THR A 100 5.31 -5.53 -8.62
C THR A 100 4.66 -5.16 -9.94
N SER A 101 3.41 -5.60 -10.18
CA SER A 101 2.75 -5.44 -11.47
C SER A 101 1.96 -4.13 -11.59
N ILE A 102 1.43 -3.60 -10.48
CA ILE A 102 0.65 -2.37 -10.52
C ILE A 102 1.49 -1.18 -10.05
N HIS A 103 2.00 -1.23 -8.81
CA HIS A 103 2.63 -0.08 -8.18
C HIS A 103 3.97 0.29 -8.82
N SER A 104 4.87 -0.67 -9.01
CA SER A 104 6.22 -0.40 -9.53
C SER A 104 6.22 0.24 -10.92
N PRO A 105 5.47 -0.26 -11.92
CA PRO A 105 5.48 0.34 -13.27
C PRO A 105 4.91 1.77 -13.31
N GLN A 106 4.00 2.12 -12.42
CA GLN A 106 3.39 3.46 -12.35
C GLN A 106 4.13 4.41 -11.40
N ASN A 107 5.24 3.99 -10.78
CA ASN A 107 6.05 4.85 -9.93
C ASN A 107 6.52 6.08 -10.73
N ARG A 108 6.43 7.27 -10.10
CA ARG A 108 6.77 8.54 -10.78
C ARG A 108 8.21 8.55 -11.31
N THR A 109 9.17 8.03 -10.56
CA THR A 109 10.57 8.00 -10.95
C THR A 109 10.78 7.07 -12.15
N VAL A 110 10.16 5.88 -12.12
CA VAL A 110 10.21 4.92 -13.23
C VAL A 110 9.58 5.51 -14.48
N LEU A 111 8.38 6.08 -14.34
CA LEU A 111 7.66 6.67 -15.48
C LEU A 111 8.41 7.86 -16.08
N LYS A 112 8.95 8.74 -15.25
CA LYS A 112 9.76 9.86 -15.72
C LYS A 112 11.02 9.41 -16.46
N PHE A 113 11.63 8.30 -16.03
CA PHE A 113 12.79 7.73 -16.73
C PHE A 113 12.39 7.10 -18.06
N MET A 114 11.27 6.38 -18.13
CA MET A 114 10.83 5.67 -19.34
C MET A 114 10.11 6.58 -20.35
N ARG A 115 9.44 7.62 -19.88
CA ARG A 115 8.60 8.53 -20.68
C ARG A 115 8.87 10.00 -20.30
N PRO A 116 10.12 10.47 -20.47
CA PRO A 116 10.53 11.81 -20.09
C PRO A 116 9.82 12.92 -20.87
N GLU A 117 9.24 12.59 -22.03
CA GLU A 117 8.51 13.51 -22.91
C GLU A 117 7.10 13.87 -22.40
N LEU A 118 6.53 13.09 -21.46
CA LEU A 118 5.20 13.32 -20.95
C LEU A 118 5.18 14.43 -19.90
N ASP A 119 4.22 15.33 -20.00
CA ASP A 119 3.90 16.30 -18.96
C ASP A 119 3.26 15.62 -17.73
N GLU A 120 3.10 16.37 -16.64
CA GLU A 120 2.56 15.82 -15.39
C GLU A 120 1.12 15.29 -15.52
N MET A 121 0.30 15.92 -16.36
CA MET A 121 -1.10 15.50 -16.56
C MET A 121 -1.14 14.19 -17.33
N SER A 122 -0.42 14.09 -18.44
CA SER A 122 -0.31 12.86 -19.23
C SER A 122 0.31 11.69 -18.43
N GLN A 123 1.31 11.98 -17.59
CA GLN A 123 1.87 10.97 -16.68
C GLN A 123 0.83 10.50 -15.66
N ARG A 124 0.02 11.41 -15.13
CA ARG A 124 -1.03 11.08 -14.17
C ARG A 124 -2.11 10.20 -14.79
N GLU A 125 -2.58 10.54 -15.98
CA GLU A 125 -3.55 9.75 -16.75
C GLU A 125 -3.01 8.33 -17.04
N LEU A 126 -1.80 8.24 -17.60
CA LEU A 126 -1.17 6.96 -17.91
C LEU A 126 -1.02 6.06 -16.68
N ARG A 127 -0.71 6.64 -15.52
CA ARG A 127 -0.63 5.91 -14.25
C ARG A 127 -1.99 5.38 -13.82
N GLY A 128 -3.03 6.19 -13.94
CA GLY A 128 -4.40 5.79 -13.64
C GLY A 128 -4.87 4.64 -14.54
N ASP A 129 -4.69 4.77 -15.83
CA ASP A 129 -5.05 3.75 -16.83
C ASP A 129 -4.33 2.43 -16.57
N TRP A 130 -3.03 2.48 -16.26
CA TRP A 130 -2.28 1.28 -15.91
C TRP A 130 -2.84 0.59 -14.68
N ILE A 131 -3.11 1.35 -13.61
CA ILE A 131 -3.68 0.80 -12.38
C ILE A 131 -5.03 0.12 -12.69
N MET A 132 -5.94 0.80 -13.38
CA MET A 132 -7.27 0.25 -13.67
C MET A 132 -7.20 -0.99 -14.54
N ARG A 133 -6.36 -1.01 -15.57
CA ARG A 133 -6.12 -2.18 -16.42
C ARG A 133 -5.63 -3.39 -15.64
N CYS A 134 -4.77 -3.19 -14.67
CA CYS A 134 -4.27 -4.27 -13.82
C CYS A 134 -5.32 -4.69 -12.77
N LEU A 135 -6.08 -3.75 -12.23
CA LEU A 135 -7.18 -4.04 -11.31
C LEU A 135 -8.27 -4.88 -11.99
N GLU A 136 -8.59 -4.63 -13.27
CA GLU A 136 -9.51 -5.46 -14.03
C GLU A 136 -9.09 -6.95 -14.02
N LYS A 137 -7.80 -7.22 -14.24
CA LYS A 137 -7.26 -8.59 -14.14
C LYS A 137 -7.32 -9.13 -12.72
N LEU A 138 -6.97 -8.32 -11.72
CA LEU A 138 -6.98 -8.73 -10.32
C LEU A 138 -8.39 -9.08 -9.84
N SER A 139 -9.43 -8.45 -10.35
CA SER A 139 -10.83 -8.71 -9.99
C SER A 139 -11.26 -10.17 -10.18
N THR A 140 -10.59 -10.91 -11.07
CA THR A 140 -10.85 -12.34 -11.31
C THR A 140 -10.26 -13.25 -10.21
N SER A 141 -9.36 -12.71 -9.39
CA SER A 141 -8.61 -13.44 -8.35
C SER A 141 -9.04 -13.09 -6.92
N ILE A 142 -9.87 -12.07 -6.75
CA ILE A 142 -10.42 -11.66 -5.46
C ILE A 142 -11.61 -12.53 -5.08
N CYS A 143 -11.74 -12.84 -3.80
CA CYS A 143 -12.85 -13.65 -3.29
C CYS A 143 -14.19 -12.91 -3.45
N ARG A 144 -15.06 -13.42 -4.31
CA ARG A 144 -16.37 -12.79 -4.59
C ARG A 144 -17.41 -13.09 -3.52
N GLU A 145 -17.25 -14.17 -2.79
CA GLU A 145 -18.23 -14.60 -1.78
C GLU A 145 -18.22 -13.70 -0.55
N SER A 146 -17.03 -13.36 -0.05
CA SER A 146 -16.85 -12.49 1.11
C SER A 146 -16.80 -10.99 0.78
N GLY A 147 -16.50 -10.65 -0.47
CA GLY A 147 -16.19 -9.28 -0.89
C GLY A 147 -14.83 -8.76 -0.43
N LEU A 148 -14.04 -9.57 0.31
CA LEU A 148 -12.66 -9.28 0.71
C LEU A 148 -11.66 -9.85 -0.31
N ALA A 149 -10.42 -9.40 -0.26
CA ALA A 149 -9.41 -9.82 -1.24
C ALA A 149 -9.07 -11.30 -1.13
N VAL A 150 -8.99 -11.84 0.09
CA VAL A 150 -8.70 -13.26 0.34
C VAL A 150 -9.50 -13.77 1.55
N GLY A 151 -10.17 -14.90 1.39
CA GLY A 151 -10.92 -15.54 2.47
C GLY A 151 -12.06 -14.69 3.03
N ASN A 152 -12.32 -14.81 4.32
CA ASN A 152 -13.47 -14.19 4.98
C ASN A 152 -13.08 -13.21 6.11
N SER A 153 -11.81 -12.83 6.18
CA SER A 153 -11.30 -11.93 7.21
C SER A 153 -10.47 -10.83 6.57
N PHE A 154 -10.58 -9.62 7.11
CA PHE A 154 -9.73 -8.49 6.69
C PHE A 154 -8.26 -8.84 6.83
N SER A 155 -7.48 -8.50 5.83
CA SER A 155 -6.07 -8.86 5.71
C SER A 155 -5.24 -7.74 5.06
N VAL A 156 -3.93 -7.89 5.04
CA VAL A 156 -3.05 -6.95 4.33
C VAL A 156 -3.35 -6.91 2.82
N ALA A 157 -3.88 -7.97 2.24
CA ALA A 157 -4.31 -7.97 0.83
C ALA A 157 -5.40 -6.92 0.56
N ASP A 158 -6.35 -6.77 1.50
CA ASP A 158 -7.39 -5.74 1.40
C ASP A 158 -6.82 -4.33 1.47
N ILE A 159 -5.84 -4.11 2.34
CA ILE A 159 -5.11 -2.83 2.43
C ILE A 159 -4.44 -2.50 1.10
N PHE A 160 -3.75 -3.46 0.48
CA PHE A 160 -3.08 -3.26 -0.81
C PHE A 160 -4.07 -2.96 -1.94
N VAL A 161 -5.16 -3.70 -2.02
CA VAL A 161 -6.20 -3.49 -3.04
C VAL A 161 -6.91 -2.15 -2.85
N ALA A 162 -7.34 -1.85 -1.62
CA ALA A 162 -8.02 -0.61 -1.31
C ALA A 162 -7.14 0.62 -1.58
N SER A 163 -5.89 0.59 -1.12
CA SER A 163 -4.97 1.71 -1.29
C SER A 163 -4.64 1.97 -2.76
N ILE A 164 -4.41 0.93 -3.57
CA ILE A 164 -4.10 1.13 -5.00
C ILE A 164 -5.34 1.55 -5.80
N TYR A 165 -6.54 1.08 -5.43
CA TYR A 165 -7.78 1.56 -6.04
C TYR A 165 -8.04 3.04 -5.71
N LYS A 166 -7.90 3.45 -4.45
CA LYS A 166 -7.96 4.87 -4.06
C LYS A 166 -6.96 5.72 -4.86
N LYS A 167 -5.77 5.17 -5.14
CA LYS A 167 -4.77 5.84 -5.96
C LYS A 167 -5.23 6.05 -7.41
N ALA A 168 -5.90 5.08 -8.01
CA ALA A 168 -6.51 5.25 -9.34
C ALA A 168 -7.55 6.39 -9.34
N LEU A 169 -8.42 6.42 -8.34
CA LEU A 169 -9.41 7.50 -8.20
C LEU A 169 -8.76 8.88 -8.03
N GLN A 170 -7.67 8.97 -7.25
CA GLN A 170 -6.88 10.20 -7.15
C GLN A 170 -6.27 10.63 -8.48
N HIS A 171 -6.01 9.70 -9.40
CA HIS A 171 -5.56 9.98 -10.76
C HIS A 171 -6.70 10.40 -11.72
N GLY A 172 -7.94 10.39 -11.26
CA GLY A 172 -9.11 10.82 -12.03
C GLY A 172 -9.80 9.68 -12.80
N CYS A 173 -9.46 8.42 -12.49
CA CYS A 173 -10.09 7.27 -13.11
C CYS A 173 -11.58 7.15 -12.74
N VAL A 174 -12.36 6.56 -13.64
CA VAL A 174 -13.77 6.24 -13.41
C VAL A 174 -13.86 5.17 -12.31
N LYS A 175 -14.86 5.31 -11.45
CA LYS A 175 -15.16 4.34 -10.39
C LYS A 175 -15.48 2.97 -10.97
N SER A 176 -15.09 1.92 -10.24
CA SER A 176 -15.42 0.54 -10.54
C SER A 176 -16.39 0.01 -9.48
N ASP A 177 -17.59 -0.39 -9.88
CA ASP A 177 -18.59 -0.96 -8.97
C ASP A 177 -18.04 -2.14 -8.17
N PHE A 178 -17.14 -2.93 -8.78
CA PHE A 178 -16.50 -4.06 -8.11
C PHE A 178 -15.61 -3.60 -6.96
N TYR A 179 -14.75 -2.62 -7.19
CA TYR A 179 -13.82 -2.11 -6.18
C TYR A 179 -14.48 -1.14 -5.19
N ASP A 180 -15.53 -0.44 -5.57
CA ASP A 180 -16.37 0.31 -4.63
C ASP A 180 -17.04 -0.64 -3.63
N LYS A 181 -17.55 -1.79 -4.09
CA LYS A 181 -18.08 -2.83 -3.21
C LYS A 181 -17.00 -3.42 -2.30
N HIS A 182 -15.82 -3.75 -2.84
CA HIS A 182 -14.70 -4.21 -2.02
C HIS A 182 -14.37 -3.21 -0.91
N LEU A 183 -14.23 -1.93 -1.25
CA LEU A 183 -13.94 -0.88 -0.26
C LEU A 183 -15.06 -0.74 0.78
N MET A 184 -16.32 -0.93 0.39
CA MET A 184 -17.47 -0.97 1.30
C MET A 184 -17.35 -2.14 2.29
N TYR A 185 -17.00 -3.35 1.84
CA TYR A 185 -16.79 -4.51 2.71
C TYR A 185 -15.60 -4.31 3.66
N VAL A 186 -14.50 -3.76 3.18
CA VAL A 186 -13.34 -3.39 4.02
C VAL A 186 -13.77 -2.44 5.14
N ARG A 187 -14.53 -1.39 4.81
CA ARG A 187 -15.00 -0.38 5.77
C ARG A 187 -16.16 -0.85 6.64
N ALA A 188 -16.82 -1.97 6.32
CA ALA A 188 -17.77 -2.62 7.21
C ALA A 188 -17.10 -3.28 8.43
N ASN A 189 -15.78 -3.53 8.36
CA ASN A 189 -14.98 -3.90 9.51
C ASN A 189 -14.58 -2.61 10.26
N GLU A 190 -15.14 -2.42 11.46
CA GLU A 190 -14.92 -1.21 12.26
C GLU A 190 -13.43 -0.93 12.54
N SER A 191 -12.67 -1.97 12.88
CA SER A 191 -11.22 -1.83 13.13
C SER A 191 -10.46 -1.41 11.88
N ALA A 192 -10.84 -1.93 10.71
CA ALA A 192 -10.25 -1.54 9.43
C ALA A 192 -10.59 -0.09 9.07
N LEU A 193 -11.84 0.33 9.28
CA LEU A 193 -12.30 1.69 9.01
C LEU A 193 -11.59 2.72 9.89
N VAL A 194 -11.54 2.48 11.21
CA VAL A 194 -10.91 3.41 12.17
C VAL A 194 -9.40 3.52 11.95
N SER A 195 -8.77 2.45 11.49
CA SER A 195 -7.33 2.42 11.21
C SER A 195 -6.95 2.97 9.83
N GLU A 196 -7.91 3.17 8.92
CA GLU A 196 -7.64 3.69 7.58
C GLU A 196 -7.02 5.09 7.66
N PRO A 197 -5.83 5.33 7.08
CA PRO A 197 -5.19 6.64 7.09
C PRO A 197 -6.06 7.69 6.40
N GLN A 198 -6.14 8.88 7.00
CA GLN A 198 -6.78 10.03 6.39
C GLN A 198 -5.86 10.56 5.26
N ALA A 199 -6.43 10.79 4.06
CA ALA A 199 -5.69 11.24 2.87
C ALA A 199 -5.21 12.70 2.98
#